data_c3f2d62e945a510a163ed01ec4161c40
#
_entry.id   c3f2d62e945a510a163ed01ec4161c40
#
_cell.length_a   1.000
_cell.length_b   1.000
_cell.length_c   1.000
_cell.angle_alpha   90.00
_cell.angle_beta   90.00
_cell.angle_gamma   90.00
#
_symmetry.space_group_name_H-M   'P 1'
#
loop_
_entity.id
_entity.type
_entity.pdbx_description
1 polymer ?
#
loop_
_entity_poly.entity_id
_entity_poly.type
_entity_poly.pdbx_seq_one_letter_code
_entity_poly.pdbx_strand_id
1 'polypeptide(L)'
;MTITIAGIPFDHHHYDERGDVLYLNVGEPRPAVRGLETPDGHAIHYDEAGAVIGLTLLNVRHTLEKDGRLTLTLPPEHLEADALQPILAAA
;
A
#
# COMPACT_ATOMS: atom_id res chain seq x y z
N MET A 1 -16.82 1.87 -0.82
CA MET A 1 -16.15 2.13 0.46
C MET A 1 -14.70 2.53 0.20
N THR A 2 -14.21 3.54 0.90
CA THR A 2 -12.82 3.98 0.76
C THR A 2 -12.05 3.60 2.02
N ILE A 3 -10.90 2.97 1.83
CA ILE A 3 -10.00 2.58 2.93
C ILE A 3 -8.77 3.48 2.82
N THR A 4 -8.48 4.25 3.88
CA THR A 4 -7.34 5.16 3.89
C THR A 4 -6.20 4.56 4.71
N ILE A 5 -5.03 4.42 4.08
CA ILE A 5 -3.83 3.90 4.74
C ILE A 5 -2.69 4.86 4.47
N ALA A 6 -2.07 5.37 5.53
CA ALA A 6 -0.96 6.35 5.45
C ALA A 6 -1.34 7.58 4.60
N GLY A 7 -2.58 8.03 4.71
CA GLY A 7 -3.08 9.17 3.96
C GLY A 7 -3.48 8.88 2.52
N ILE A 8 -3.34 7.64 2.06
CA ILE A 8 -3.67 7.25 0.70
C ILE A 8 -5.08 6.66 0.66
N PRO A 9 -6.01 7.24 -0.12
CA PRO A 9 -7.39 6.74 -0.19
C PRO A 9 -7.53 5.66 -1.24
N PHE A 10 -7.76 4.43 -0.81
CA PHE A 10 -8.00 3.30 -1.70
C PHE A 10 -9.52 3.14 -1.84
N ASP A 11 -10.06 3.53 -2.98
CA ASP A 11 -11.50 3.52 -3.24
C ASP A 11 -11.99 2.27 -3.95
N HIS A 12 -11.09 1.39 -4.36
CA HIS A 12 -11.40 0.08 -4.93
C HIS A 12 -10.76 -1.01 -4.09
N HIS A 13 -11.50 -2.10 -3.88
CA HIS A 13 -10.96 -3.25 -3.15
C HIS A 13 -11.53 -4.55 -3.68
N HIS A 14 -10.76 -5.61 -3.55
CA HIS A 14 -11.18 -6.97 -3.85
C HIS A 14 -10.50 -7.94 -2.89
N TYR A 15 -11.28 -8.75 -2.20
CA TYR A 15 -10.74 -9.76 -1.32
C TYR A 15 -10.88 -11.14 -1.97
N ASP A 16 -9.73 -11.82 -2.15
CA ASP A 16 -9.67 -13.20 -2.61
C ASP A 16 -9.68 -14.12 -1.38
N GLU A 17 -10.84 -14.70 -1.11
CA GLU A 17 -11.06 -15.53 0.06
C GLU A 17 -10.20 -16.80 0.04
N ARG A 18 -9.99 -17.39 -1.14
CA ARG A 18 -9.21 -18.62 -1.28
C ARG A 18 -7.74 -18.43 -0.94
N GLY A 19 -7.18 -17.34 -1.43
CA GLY A 19 -5.77 -17.03 -1.19
C GLY A 19 -5.53 -16.20 0.05
N ASP A 20 -6.59 -15.71 0.70
CA ASP A 20 -6.51 -14.78 1.81
C ASP A 20 -5.71 -13.54 1.43
N VAL A 21 -6.04 -12.95 0.28
CA VAL A 21 -5.36 -11.79 -0.29
C VAL A 21 -6.34 -10.65 -0.46
N LEU A 22 -5.98 -9.48 0.04
CA LEU A 22 -6.77 -8.26 -0.14
C LEU A 22 -6.04 -7.33 -1.10
N TYR A 23 -6.72 -6.98 -2.21
CA TYR A 23 -6.22 -6.03 -3.20
C TYR A 23 -6.88 -4.68 -2.98
N LEU A 24 -6.07 -3.63 -2.84
CA LEU A 24 -6.55 -2.25 -2.68
C LEU A 24 -6.00 -1.41 -3.83
N ASN A 25 -6.84 -0.56 -4.42
CA ASN A 25 -6.43 0.28 -5.54
C ASN A 25 -6.94 1.72 -5.37
N VAL A 26 -6.12 2.67 -5.85
CA VAL A 26 -6.50 4.07 -5.99
C VAL A 26 -7.03 4.24 -7.41
N GLY A 27 -8.31 4.56 -7.54
CA GLY A 27 -8.97 4.60 -8.84
C GLY A 27 -9.18 3.19 -9.39
N GLU A 28 -9.50 3.08 -10.67
CA GLU A 28 -9.69 1.79 -11.29
C GLU A 28 -8.37 1.01 -11.34
N PRO A 29 -8.41 -0.32 -11.12
CA PRO A 29 -7.21 -1.14 -11.21
C PRO A 29 -6.51 -0.99 -12.55
N ARG A 30 -5.21 -0.78 -12.51
CA ARG A 30 -4.37 -0.65 -13.72
C ARG A 30 -3.00 -1.29 -13.46
N PRO A 31 -2.27 -1.69 -14.52
CA PRO A 31 -0.96 -2.29 -14.35
C PRO A 31 0.01 -1.33 -13.67
N ALA A 32 0.76 -1.85 -12.72
CA ALA A 32 1.81 -1.08 -12.05
C ALA A 32 3.08 -1.06 -12.90
N VAL A 33 3.80 0.06 -12.87
CA VAL A 33 5.10 0.17 -13.52
C VAL A 33 6.18 -0.43 -12.63
N ARG A 34 6.01 -0.30 -11.31
CA ARG A 34 6.95 -0.82 -10.33
C ARG A 34 6.20 -1.37 -9.13
N GLY A 35 6.74 -2.44 -8.55
CA GLY A 35 6.22 -3.01 -7.32
C GLY A 35 7.36 -3.22 -6.33
N LEU A 36 7.08 -3.03 -5.04
CA LEU A 36 8.03 -3.30 -3.97
C LEU A 36 7.38 -4.20 -2.93
N GLU A 37 8.15 -5.15 -2.43
CA GLU A 37 7.72 -6.00 -1.34
C GLU A 37 8.06 -5.35 0.00
N THR A 38 7.11 -5.37 0.94
CA THR A 38 7.34 -4.83 2.28
C THR A 38 7.97 -5.88 3.18
N PRO A 39 8.65 -5.47 4.28
CA PRO A 39 9.19 -6.44 5.25
C PRO A 39 8.10 -7.32 5.87
N ASP A 40 6.86 -6.87 5.88
CA ASP A 40 5.72 -7.60 6.45
C ASP A 40 5.14 -8.65 5.48
N GLY A 41 5.69 -8.78 4.28
CA GLY A 41 5.23 -9.74 3.28
C GLY A 41 4.10 -9.24 2.40
N HIS A 42 3.93 -7.93 2.28
CA HIS A 42 2.93 -7.31 1.41
C HIS A 42 3.61 -6.68 0.20
N ALA A 43 2.84 -6.19 -0.76
CA ALA A 43 3.38 -5.55 -1.94
C ALA A 43 2.73 -4.18 -2.16
N ILE A 44 3.54 -3.22 -2.60
CA ILE A 44 3.10 -1.87 -2.94
C ILE A 44 3.32 -1.66 -4.43
N HIS A 45 2.32 -1.09 -5.12
CA HIS A 45 2.36 -0.89 -6.57
C HIS A 45 2.38 0.60 -6.88
N TYR A 46 3.25 1.00 -7.82
CA TYR A 46 3.49 2.39 -8.19
C TYR A 46 3.22 2.63 -9.68
N ASP A 47 2.81 3.85 -10.03
CA ASP A 47 2.71 4.30 -11.41
C ASP A 47 4.03 4.92 -11.90
N GLU A 48 4.03 5.49 -13.13
CA GLU A 48 5.22 6.08 -13.72
C GLU A 48 5.73 7.30 -12.95
N ALA A 49 4.85 7.98 -12.24
CA ALA A 49 5.21 9.16 -11.43
C ALA A 49 5.70 8.79 -10.04
N GLY A 50 5.71 7.50 -9.70
CA GLY A 50 6.10 7.03 -8.38
C GLY A 50 4.99 7.14 -7.33
N ALA A 51 3.76 7.40 -7.75
CA ALA A 51 2.62 7.44 -6.84
C ALA A 51 2.11 6.03 -6.54
N VAL A 52 1.68 5.80 -5.32
CA VAL A 52 1.09 4.51 -4.92
C VAL A 52 -0.28 4.38 -5.55
N ILE A 53 -0.49 3.34 -6.34
CA ILE A 53 -1.76 3.04 -6.99
C ILE A 53 -2.42 1.77 -6.47
N GLY A 54 -1.72 0.96 -5.70
CA GLY A 54 -2.28 -0.26 -5.17
C GLY A 54 -1.48 -0.89 -4.07
N LEU A 55 -2.14 -1.74 -3.31
CA LEU A 55 -1.54 -2.60 -2.29
C LEU A 55 -2.06 -4.01 -2.47
N THR A 56 -1.18 -4.99 -2.26
CA THR A 56 -1.57 -6.39 -2.16
C THR A 56 -1.20 -6.88 -0.78
N LEU A 57 -2.20 -7.16 0.05
CA LEU A 57 -2.02 -7.58 1.43
C LEU A 57 -2.25 -9.09 1.54
N LEU A 58 -1.25 -9.81 2.02
CA LEU A 58 -1.25 -11.27 2.10
C LEU A 58 -1.59 -11.75 3.50
N ASN A 59 -2.26 -12.90 3.58
CA ASN A 59 -2.63 -13.56 4.84
C ASN A 59 -3.43 -12.65 5.78
N VAL A 60 -4.36 -11.89 5.21
CA VAL A 60 -5.07 -10.82 5.91
C VAL A 60 -5.92 -11.37 7.05
N ARG A 61 -6.81 -12.32 6.74
CA ARG A 61 -7.70 -12.91 7.76
C ARG A 61 -6.91 -13.68 8.79
N HIS A 62 -5.95 -14.48 8.34
CA HIS A 62 -5.10 -15.27 9.22
C HIS A 62 -4.35 -14.39 10.22
N THR A 63 -3.76 -13.29 9.75
CA THR A 63 -3.01 -12.38 10.60
C THR A 63 -3.92 -11.64 11.58
N LEU A 64 -5.09 -11.20 11.14
CA LEU A 64 -6.05 -10.53 12.02
C LEU A 64 -6.57 -11.46 13.10
N GLU A 65 -6.84 -12.73 12.78
CA GLU A 65 -7.29 -13.70 13.76
C GLU A 65 -6.20 -14.06 14.76
N LYS A 66 -4.96 -14.15 14.30
CA LYS A 66 -3.81 -14.52 15.15
C LYS A 66 -3.33 -13.36 16.02
N ASP A 67 -3.13 -12.18 15.43
CA ASP A 67 -2.47 -11.05 16.08
C ASP A 67 -3.43 -9.92 16.46
N GLY A 68 -4.68 -9.95 15.97
CA GLY A 68 -5.64 -8.89 16.19
C GLY A 68 -5.40 -7.63 15.37
N ARG A 69 -4.35 -7.59 14.56
CA ARG A 69 -4.00 -6.45 13.72
C ARG A 69 -3.14 -6.88 12.54
N LEU A 70 -3.12 -6.06 11.50
CA LEU A 70 -2.27 -6.22 10.34
C LEU A 70 -1.28 -5.06 10.29
N THR A 71 0.01 -5.36 10.19
CA THR A 71 1.05 -4.34 10.10
C THR A 71 1.47 -4.16 8.65
N LEU A 72 1.58 -2.91 8.20
CA LEU A 72 2.08 -2.55 6.89
C LEU A 72 3.19 -1.52 7.06
N THR A 73 4.42 -1.92 6.72
CA THR A 73 5.58 -1.04 6.80
C THR A 73 5.88 -0.45 5.44
N LEU A 74 5.77 0.87 5.31
CA LEU A 74 6.06 1.56 4.07
C LEU A 74 7.58 1.67 3.86
N PRO A 75 8.04 1.65 2.60
CA PRO A 75 9.47 1.78 2.30
C PRO A 75 10.04 3.09 2.85
N PRO A 76 11.25 3.05 3.46
CA PRO A 76 11.86 4.25 4.02
C PRO A 76 12.06 5.38 3.02
N GLU A 77 12.44 5.09 1.78
CA GLU A 77 12.65 6.10 0.76
C GLU A 77 11.37 6.88 0.43
N HIS A 78 10.22 6.24 0.54
CA HIS A 78 8.93 6.91 0.35
C HIS A 78 8.67 7.92 1.46
N LEU A 79 8.91 7.52 2.71
CA LEU A 79 8.72 8.38 3.86
C LEU A 79 9.73 9.53 3.88
N GLU A 80 10.98 9.25 3.54
CA GLU A 80 12.04 10.25 3.50
C GLU A 80 11.76 11.32 2.45
N ALA A 81 11.29 10.93 1.26
CA ALA A 81 10.96 11.87 0.21
C ALA A 81 9.89 12.85 0.67
N ASP A 82 8.84 12.36 1.32
CA ASP A 82 7.79 13.20 1.84
C ASP A 82 8.30 14.15 2.94
N ALA A 83 9.17 13.65 3.81
CA ALA A 83 9.73 14.44 4.90
C ALA A 83 10.68 15.53 4.41
N LEU A 84 11.38 15.31 3.31
CA LEU A 84 12.34 16.25 2.75
C LEU A 84 11.69 17.35 1.90
N GLN A 85 10.50 17.14 1.38
CA GLN A 85 9.82 18.10 0.51
C GLN A 85 9.74 19.52 1.11
N PRO A 86 9.31 19.71 2.36
CA PRO A 86 9.26 21.05 2.95
C PRO A 86 10.64 21.70 3.05
N ILE A 87 11.67 20.92 3.30
CA ILE A 87 13.04 21.43 3.42
C ILE A 87 13.56 21.89 2.06
N LEU A 88 13.33 21.09 1.03
CA LEU A 88 13.75 21.41 -0.34
C LEU A 88 12.99 22.62 -0.88
N ALA A 89 11.71 22.74 -0.57
CA ALA A 89 10.90 23.88 -1.00
C ALA A 89 11.32 25.18 -0.32
N ALA A 90 11.88 25.11 0.90
CA ALA A 90 12.35 26.27 1.63
C ALA A 90 13.76 26.71 1.23
N ALA A 91 14.50 25.84 0.58
CA ALA A 91 15.84 26.15 0.11
C ALA A 91 15.80 26.95 -1.18
#